data_fe207fc7e33bd458ffb9206ce76482c4
#
_entry.id   fe207fc7e33bd458ffb9206ce76482c4
#
_cell.length_a   1.000
_cell.length_b   1.000
_cell.length_c   1.000
_cell.angle_alpha   90.00
_cell.angle_beta   90.00
_cell.angle_gamma   90.00
#
_symmetry.space_group_name_H-M   'P 1'
#
loop_
_entity.id
_entity.type
_entity.pdbx_description
1 polymer ?
#
loop_
_entity_poly.entity_id
_entity_poly.type
_entity_poly.pdbx_seq_one_letter_code
_entity_poly.pdbx_strand_id
1 'polypeptide(L)'
;MNILSLVIQREYLTRVRKRSFIIMTLLMPLLMVAISFVPLWLSTLNDGSVKHIAVIDNTGIYAPLLKSTGLYRFEIISDAQQGDYQSKIGRELFAILQITDDLNRNSHAVTILSEKQAPQELRSMVERVLSEKVMEQRLDNLSQQGSVSQETIAEVRSVIEAGSS
;
A
#
# COMPACT_ATOMS: atom_id res chain seq x y z
N MET A 1 17.30 -65.00 17.15
CA MET A 1 17.40 -64.00 16.03
C MET A 1 16.23 -64.28 15.11
N ASN A 2 15.30 -63.35 15.01
CA ASN A 2 14.08 -63.59 14.24
C ASN A 2 14.36 -63.39 12.74
N ILE A 3 14.17 -64.45 11.98
CA ILE A 3 14.34 -64.52 10.52
C ILE A 3 13.51 -63.39 9.82
N LEU A 4 12.34 -63.05 10.35
CA LEU A 4 11.49 -61.99 9.94
C LEU A 4 12.18 -60.61 10.01
N SER A 5 12.94 -60.32 11.06
CA SER A 5 13.67 -59.06 11.22
C SER A 5 14.77 -58.92 10.17
N LEU A 6 15.42 -59.99 9.79
CA LEU A 6 16.48 -59.98 8.80
C LEU A 6 15.96 -59.75 7.38
N VAL A 7 14.79 -60.30 7.06
CA VAL A 7 14.13 -60.10 5.76
C VAL A 7 13.62 -58.67 5.63
N ILE A 8 12.97 -58.14 6.67
CA ILE A 8 12.46 -56.77 6.69
C ILE A 8 13.62 -55.77 6.58
N GLN A 9 14.71 -55.98 7.31
CA GLN A 9 15.88 -55.13 7.27
C GLN A 9 16.54 -55.11 5.90
N ARG A 10 16.64 -56.24 5.20
CA ARG A 10 17.20 -56.33 3.85
C ARG A 10 16.32 -55.60 2.83
N GLU A 11 15.02 -55.80 2.89
CA GLU A 11 14.08 -55.22 1.94
C GLU A 11 13.94 -53.71 2.16
N TYR A 12 13.89 -53.26 3.42
CA TYR A 12 13.87 -51.84 3.80
C TYR A 12 15.13 -51.12 3.35
N LEU A 13 16.32 -51.66 3.64
CA LEU A 13 17.60 -51.07 3.23
C LEU A 13 17.75 -50.97 1.69
N THR A 14 17.21 -51.95 0.96
CA THR A 14 17.29 -51.97 -0.50
C THR A 14 16.41 -50.89 -1.14
N ARG A 15 15.24 -50.60 -0.53
CA ARG A 15 14.32 -49.57 -1.02
C ARG A 15 14.77 -48.17 -0.59
N VAL A 16 15.19 -47.98 0.67
CA VAL A 16 15.63 -46.68 1.21
C VAL A 16 16.95 -46.25 0.56
N ARG A 17 17.83 -47.18 0.14
CA ARG A 17 19.12 -46.91 -0.48
C ARG A 17 19.02 -46.55 -1.96
N LYS A 18 17.83 -46.64 -2.58
CA LYS A 18 17.64 -46.15 -3.94
C LYS A 18 17.76 -44.63 -3.95
N ARG A 19 18.67 -44.10 -4.76
CA ARG A 19 18.90 -42.64 -4.91
C ARG A 19 17.60 -41.88 -5.15
N SER A 20 16.69 -42.47 -5.93
CA SER A 20 15.38 -41.92 -6.21
C SER A 20 14.50 -41.74 -4.96
N PHE A 21 14.52 -42.65 -4.01
CA PHE A 21 13.77 -42.59 -2.76
C PHE A 21 14.30 -41.44 -1.87
N ILE A 22 15.61 -41.37 -1.70
CA ILE A 22 16.27 -40.34 -0.89
C ILE A 22 16.00 -38.95 -1.48
N ILE A 23 16.13 -38.83 -2.79
CA ILE A 23 15.87 -37.55 -3.49
C ILE A 23 14.41 -37.13 -3.30
N MET A 24 13.46 -38.04 -3.53
CA MET A 24 12.03 -37.74 -3.38
C MET A 24 11.67 -37.38 -1.93
N THR A 25 12.18 -38.12 -0.94
CA THR A 25 11.89 -37.92 0.47
C THR A 25 12.49 -36.61 1.00
N LEU A 26 13.66 -36.20 0.49
CA LEU A 26 14.31 -34.93 0.88
C LEU A 26 13.79 -33.75 0.07
N LEU A 27 13.45 -33.98 -1.21
CA LEU A 27 12.99 -32.93 -2.10
C LEU A 27 11.63 -32.37 -1.71
N MET A 28 10.69 -33.22 -1.25
CA MET A 28 9.34 -32.80 -0.86
C MET A 28 9.33 -31.75 0.26
N PRO A 29 9.96 -31.97 1.43
CA PRO A 29 9.99 -30.95 2.46
C PRO A 29 10.77 -29.71 2.02
N LEU A 30 11.85 -29.84 1.21
CA LEU A 30 12.60 -28.73 0.68
C LEU A 30 11.73 -27.87 -0.27
N LEU A 31 10.94 -28.52 -1.12
CA LEU A 31 10.01 -27.89 -2.05
C LEU A 31 8.90 -27.13 -1.30
N MET A 32 8.39 -27.75 -0.21
CA MET A 32 7.37 -27.12 0.65
C MET A 32 7.89 -25.86 1.34
N VAL A 33 9.13 -25.90 1.83
CA VAL A 33 9.82 -24.73 2.39
C VAL A 33 10.03 -23.67 1.29
N ALA A 34 10.50 -24.06 0.12
CA ALA A 34 10.73 -23.12 -0.99
C ALA A 34 9.43 -22.42 -1.42
N ILE A 35 8.33 -23.15 -1.60
CA ILE A 35 7.03 -22.58 -1.96
C ILE A 35 6.54 -21.58 -0.89
N SER A 36 6.83 -21.82 0.38
CA SER A 36 6.43 -20.94 1.47
C SER A 36 7.33 -19.71 1.62
N PHE A 37 8.63 -19.86 1.45
CA PHE A 37 9.61 -18.80 1.70
C PHE A 37 9.92 -17.92 0.47
N VAL A 38 9.86 -18.46 -0.74
CA VAL A 38 10.20 -17.70 -1.97
C VAL A 38 9.26 -16.50 -2.16
N PRO A 39 7.93 -16.62 -2.04
CA PRO A 39 7.04 -15.45 -2.16
C PRO A 39 7.31 -14.38 -1.10
N LEU A 40 7.57 -14.81 0.14
CA LEU A 40 7.90 -13.89 1.24
C LEU A 40 9.22 -13.16 0.96
N TRP A 41 10.24 -13.86 0.48
CA TRP A 41 11.53 -13.26 0.12
C TRP A 41 11.41 -12.30 -1.08
N LEU A 42 10.63 -12.68 -2.13
CA LEU A 42 10.36 -11.78 -3.24
C LEU A 42 9.62 -10.52 -2.80
N SER A 43 8.68 -10.63 -1.86
CA SER A 43 7.98 -9.48 -1.28
C SER A 43 8.96 -8.50 -0.66
N THR A 44 9.93 -8.97 0.13
CA THR A 44 10.95 -8.10 0.76
C THR A 44 11.87 -7.40 -0.25
N LEU A 45 12.11 -8.01 -1.40
CA LEU A 45 12.92 -7.40 -2.47
C LEU A 45 12.17 -6.29 -3.22
N ASN A 46 10.86 -6.38 -3.29
CA ASN A 46 10.00 -5.46 -4.04
C ASN A 46 9.51 -4.27 -3.20
N ASP A 47 9.51 -4.39 -1.87
CA ASP A 47 9.00 -3.36 -0.95
C ASP A 47 10.03 -2.26 -0.61
N GLY A 48 11.28 -2.38 -1.08
CA GLY A 48 12.37 -1.46 -0.73
C GLY A 48 12.44 -0.18 -1.57
N SER A 49 11.69 -0.05 -2.66
CA SER A 49 11.73 1.16 -3.49
C SER A 49 10.67 2.16 -3.05
N VAL A 50 11.12 3.30 -2.53
CA VAL A 50 10.26 4.46 -2.26
C VAL A 50 9.55 4.84 -3.56
N LYS A 51 8.22 4.80 -3.54
CA LYS A 51 7.39 5.14 -4.70
C LYS A 51 7.23 6.66 -4.78
N HIS A 52 7.73 7.25 -5.86
CA HIS A 52 7.60 8.68 -6.12
C HIS A 52 6.24 8.97 -6.73
N ILE A 53 5.51 9.92 -6.15
CA ILE A 53 4.19 10.35 -6.57
C ILE A 53 4.23 11.86 -6.80
N ALA A 54 3.93 12.28 -8.02
CA ALA A 54 3.77 13.69 -8.32
C ALA A 54 2.35 14.14 -7.94
N VAL A 55 2.24 15.30 -7.31
CA VAL A 55 0.96 15.87 -6.89
C VAL A 55 0.73 17.18 -7.62
N ILE A 56 -0.36 17.26 -8.35
CA ILE A 56 -0.86 18.45 -8.99
C ILE A 56 -2.09 18.91 -8.21
N ASP A 57 -2.02 20.04 -7.55
CA ASP A 57 -3.11 20.60 -6.77
C ASP A 57 -3.41 22.01 -7.24
N ASN A 58 -4.46 22.16 -8.02
CA ASN A 58 -4.88 23.45 -8.57
C ASN A 58 -5.48 24.37 -7.49
N THR A 59 -5.82 23.82 -6.33
CA THR A 59 -6.35 24.59 -5.20
C THR A 59 -5.28 25.08 -4.23
N GLY A 60 -4.13 24.37 -4.19
CA GLY A 60 -3.04 24.63 -3.25
C GLY A 60 -3.36 24.29 -1.78
N ILE A 61 -4.52 23.70 -1.51
CA ILE A 61 -5.01 23.42 -0.16
C ILE A 61 -4.59 22.04 0.32
N TYR A 62 -4.62 21.05 -0.57
CA TYR A 62 -4.53 19.63 -0.21
C TYR A 62 -3.10 19.07 -0.34
N ALA A 63 -2.31 19.54 -1.32
CA ALA A 63 -0.96 19.05 -1.55
C ALA A 63 -0.03 19.16 -0.32
N PRO A 64 -0.04 20.26 0.46
CA PRO A 64 0.80 20.37 1.66
C PRO A 64 0.47 19.38 2.78
N LEU A 65 -0.72 18.79 2.74
CA LEU A 65 -1.18 17.82 3.74
C LEU A 65 -0.63 16.40 3.48
N LEU A 66 -0.24 16.12 2.24
CA LEU A 66 0.29 14.83 1.83
C LEU A 66 1.76 14.71 2.26
N LYS A 67 1.98 14.18 3.47
CA LYS A 67 3.32 13.97 4.01
C LYS A 67 3.95 12.73 3.40
N SER A 68 5.22 12.85 2.99
CA SER A 68 6.01 11.70 2.54
C SER A 68 6.22 10.71 3.68
N THR A 69 6.10 9.43 3.35
CA THR A 69 6.33 8.29 4.26
C THR A 69 7.53 7.48 3.79
N GLY A 70 7.92 6.44 4.54
CA GLY A 70 9.01 5.55 4.11
C GLY A 70 8.73 4.82 2.79
N LEU A 71 7.45 4.64 2.42
CA LEU A 71 7.01 3.93 1.21
C LEU A 71 6.66 4.88 0.06
N TYR A 72 6.16 6.08 0.36
CA TYR A 72 5.67 7.04 -0.62
C TYR A 72 6.32 8.40 -0.43
N ARG A 73 6.85 8.96 -1.52
CA ARG A 73 7.38 10.31 -1.57
C ARG A 73 6.50 11.16 -2.47
N PHE A 74 5.91 12.20 -1.89
CA PHE A 74 5.08 13.15 -2.61
C PHE A 74 5.91 14.34 -3.05
N GLU A 75 5.82 14.70 -4.32
CA GLU A 75 6.47 15.86 -4.95
C GLU A 75 5.40 16.74 -5.57
N ILE A 76 5.30 17.99 -5.11
CA ILE A 76 4.33 18.95 -5.62
C ILE A 76 4.87 19.52 -6.92
N ILE A 77 4.11 19.38 -8.00
CA ILE A 77 4.44 19.90 -9.32
C ILE A 77 3.35 20.83 -9.84
N SER A 78 3.71 21.70 -10.78
CA SER A 78 2.74 22.57 -11.44
C SER A 78 2.02 21.82 -12.58
N ASP A 79 0.81 22.28 -12.89
CA ASP A 79 -0.01 21.73 -13.99
C ASP A 79 0.73 21.80 -15.35
N ALA A 80 1.53 22.86 -15.57
CA ALA A 80 2.36 23.01 -16.78
C ALA A 80 3.41 21.87 -16.97
N GLN A 81 3.80 21.21 -15.89
CA GLN A 81 4.79 20.10 -15.91
C GLN A 81 4.14 18.72 -16.09
N GLN A 82 2.82 18.65 -16.08
CA GLN A 82 2.08 17.37 -16.14
C GLN A 82 2.51 16.48 -17.32
N GLY A 83 2.69 17.06 -18.51
CA GLY A 83 3.08 16.31 -19.71
C GLY A 83 4.44 15.63 -19.57
N ASP A 84 5.43 16.31 -19.00
CA ASP A 84 6.77 15.79 -18.78
C ASP A 84 6.74 14.66 -17.73
N TYR A 85 6.00 14.85 -16.64
CA TYR A 85 5.87 13.86 -15.59
C TYR A 85 5.03 12.65 -16.03
N GLN A 86 4.06 12.83 -16.90
CA GLN A 86 3.26 11.75 -17.45
C GLN A 86 4.11 10.75 -18.25
N SER A 87 5.14 11.22 -18.96
CA SER A 87 6.09 10.38 -19.69
C SER A 87 7.02 9.56 -18.78
N LYS A 88 7.16 9.96 -17.52
CA LYS A 88 7.99 9.29 -16.49
C LYS A 88 7.24 8.23 -15.69
N ILE A 89 5.92 8.14 -15.84
CA ILE A 89 5.11 7.11 -15.17
C ILE A 89 5.61 5.72 -15.59
N GLY A 90 5.78 4.84 -14.60
CA GLY A 90 6.27 3.48 -14.80
C GLY A 90 7.79 3.33 -14.82
N ARG A 91 8.55 4.41 -14.91
CA ARG A 91 10.03 4.42 -14.88
C ARG A 91 10.56 5.04 -13.60
N GLU A 92 10.40 6.34 -13.45
CA GLU A 92 10.89 7.14 -12.32
C GLU A 92 9.75 7.52 -11.37
N LEU A 93 8.53 7.58 -11.89
CA LEU A 93 7.34 7.99 -11.18
C LEU A 93 6.36 6.82 -11.08
N PHE A 94 5.83 6.61 -9.90
CA PHE A 94 4.83 5.57 -9.66
C PHE A 94 3.43 6.02 -10.11
N ALA A 95 3.04 7.25 -9.76
CA ALA A 95 1.73 7.80 -10.08
C ALA A 95 1.74 9.33 -10.07
N ILE A 96 0.73 9.93 -10.69
CA ILE A 96 0.38 11.34 -10.57
C ILE A 96 -0.96 11.42 -9.85
N LEU A 97 -1.01 12.18 -8.77
CA LEU A 97 -2.23 12.54 -8.06
C LEU A 97 -2.65 13.94 -8.51
N GLN A 98 -3.78 14.05 -9.17
CA GLN A 98 -4.30 15.32 -9.67
C GLN A 98 -5.55 15.71 -8.89
N ILE A 99 -5.55 16.92 -8.32
CA ILE A 99 -6.66 17.55 -7.63
C ILE A 99 -7.05 18.81 -8.42
N THR A 100 -8.18 18.73 -9.11
CA THR A 100 -8.60 19.76 -10.08
C THR A 100 -9.47 20.86 -9.49
N ASP A 101 -10.19 20.57 -8.39
CA ASP A 101 -11.13 21.50 -7.76
C ASP A 101 -11.18 21.27 -6.24
N ASP A 102 -11.85 22.18 -5.53
CA ASP A 102 -12.10 22.02 -4.10
C ASP A 102 -13.00 20.80 -3.82
N LEU A 103 -12.48 19.87 -3.03
CA LEU A 103 -13.16 18.61 -2.70
C LEU A 103 -14.42 18.82 -1.83
N ASN A 104 -14.53 19.97 -1.17
CA ASN A 104 -15.73 20.32 -0.44
C ASN A 104 -16.92 20.57 -1.38
N ARG A 105 -16.65 21.04 -2.59
CA ARG A 105 -17.63 21.31 -3.64
C ARG A 105 -17.80 20.16 -4.61
N ASN A 106 -16.72 19.48 -4.93
CA ASN A 106 -16.70 18.37 -5.87
C ASN A 106 -15.83 17.22 -5.36
N SER A 107 -16.47 16.23 -4.72
CA SER A 107 -15.78 15.06 -4.16
C SER A 107 -15.10 14.16 -5.21
N HIS A 108 -15.39 14.35 -6.50
CA HIS A 108 -14.81 13.58 -7.60
C HIS A 108 -13.63 14.29 -8.28
N ALA A 109 -13.19 15.43 -7.77
CA ALA A 109 -12.10 16.21 -8.36
C ALA A 109 -10.71 15.62 -8.11
N VAL A 110 -10.60 14.38 -7.64
CA VAL A 110 -9.33 13.66 -7.42
C VAL A 110 -9.18 12.55 -8.45
N THR A 111 -8.05 12.55 -9.13
CA THR A 111 -7.69 11.51 -10.10
C THR A 111 -6.28 11.00 -9.82
N ILE A 112 -6.09 9.67 -9.83
CA ILE A 112 -4.79 9.02 -9.73
C ILE A 112 -4.46 8.41 -11.08
N LEU A 113 -3.43 8.95 -11.75
CA LEU A 113 -2.90 8.40 -12.99
C LEU A 113 -1.69 7.54 -12.66
N SER A 114 -1.72 6.27 -13.02
CA SER A 114 -0.63 5.32 -12.81
C SER A 114 -0.60 4.29 -13.94
N GLU A 115 0.55 3.72 -14.22
CA GLU A 115 0.68 2.64 -15.23
C GLU A 115 -0.05 1.37 -14.78
N LYS A 116 0.03 1.05 -13.49
CA LYS A 116 -0.65 -0.09 -12.86
C LYS A 116 -1.66 0.43 -11.86
N GLN A 117 -2.63 -0.40 -11.52
CA GLN A 117 -3.63 -0.05 -10.51
C GLN A 117 -2.94 0.38 -9.20
N ALA A 118 -3.28 1.58 -8.71
CA ALA A 118 -2.74 2.09 -7.47
C ALA A 118 -3.08 1.15 -6.29
N PRO A 119 -2.11 0.82 -5.41
CA PRO A 119 -2.35 0.00 -4.24
C PRO A 119 -3.48 0.55 -3.37
N GLN A 120 -4.24 -0.35 -2.78
CA GLN A 120 -5.33 0.00 -1.85
C GLN A 120 -4.83 0.89 -0.70
N GLU A 121 -3.63 0.59 -0.20
CA GLU A 121 -2.98 1.33 0.88
C GLU A 121 -2.74 2.81 0.52
N LEU A 122 -2.23 3.08 -0.68
CA LEU A 122 -2.05 4.45 -1.17
C LEU A 122 -3.39 5.18 -1.27
N ARG A 123 -4.41 4.52 -1.84
CA ARG A 123 -5.73 5.11 -1.99
C ARG A 123 -6.35 5.45 -0.64
N SER A 124 -6.35 4.52 0.30
CA SER A 124 -6.94 4.73 1.63
C SER A 124 -6.19 5.80 2.43
N MET A 125 -4.86 5.90 2.26
CA MET A 125 -4.07 6.96 2.88
C MET A 125 -4.44 8.34 2.32
N VAL A 126 -4.49 8.47 0.98
CA VAL A 126 -4.86 9.72 0.32
C VAL A 126 -6.30 10.11 0.67
N GLU A 127 -7.24 9.17 0.58
CA GLU A 127 -8.65 9.41 0.93
C GLU A 127 -8.81 9.87 2.38
N ARG A 128 -8.08 9.28 3.31
CA ARG A 128 -8.13 9.68 4.73
C ARG A 128 -7.71 11.12 4.91
N VAL A 129 -6.51 11.48 4.39
CA VAL A 129 -5.97 12.84 4.53
C VAL A 129 -6.87 13.89 3.88
N LEU A 130 -7.39 13.59 2.68
CA LEU A 130 -8.27 14.51 1.97
C LEU A 130 -9.65 14.65 2.66
N SER A 131 -10.22 13.53 3.13
CA SER A 131 -11.51 13.53 3.83
C SER A 131 -11.45 14.28 5.15
N GLU A 132 -10.36 14.15 5.89
CA GLU A 132 -10.13 14.88 7.14
C GLU A 132 -10.17 16.39 6.90
N LYS A 133 -9.48 16.86 5.84
CA LYS A 133 -9.49 18.30 5.48
C LYS A 133 -10.86 18.79 5.04
N VAL A 134 -11.57 18.01 4.22
CA VAL A 134 -12.92 18.34 3.79
C VAL A 134 -13.88 18.43 5.00
N MET A 135 -13.74 17.51 5.95
CA MET A 135 -14.55 17.52 7.18
C MET A 135 -14.26 18.76 8.02
N GLU A 136 -12.98 19.12 8.20
CA GLU A 136 -12.58 20.35 8.87
C GLU A 136 -13.19 21.60 8.21
N GLN A 137 -13.10 21.72 6.90
CA GLN A 137 -13.68 22.83 6.16
C GLN A 137 -15.21 22.92 6.31
N ARG A 138 -15.90 21.77 6.32
CA ARG A 138 -17.35 21.72 6.53
C ARG A 138 -17.74 22.14 7.94
N LEU A 139 -16.99 21.74 8.94
CA LEU A 139 -17.20 22.15 10.33
C LEU A 139 -17.00 23.65 10.51
N ASP A 140 -15.94 24.21 9.89
CA ASP A 140 -15.67 25.65 9.93
C ASP A 140 -16.78 26.45 9.24
N ASN A 141 -17.29 25.99 8.11
CA ASN A 141 -18.41 26.62 7.42
C ASN A 141 -19.70 26.59 8.25
N LEU A 142 -20.01 25.47 8.92
CA LEU A 142 -21.17 25.35 9.82
C LEU A 142 -21.04 26.24 11.04
N SER A 143 -19.82 26.38 11.57
CA SER A 143 -19.52 27.32 12.66
C SER A 143 -19.79 28.76 12.29
N GLN A 144 -19.34 29.18 11.10
CA GLN A 144 -19.54 30.56 10.61
C GLN A 144 -21.01 30.87 10.33
N GLN A 145 -21.79 29.86 9.95
CA GLN A 145 -23.24 30.02 9.73
C GLN A 145 -24.08 30.02 11.03
N GLY A 146 -23.44 29.87 12.20
CA GLY A 146 -24.12 29.88 13.50
C GLY A 146 -25.08 28.70 13.73
N SER A 147 -25.02 27.66 12.87
CA SER A 147 -25.92 26.51 12.93
C SER A 147 -25.46 25.43 13.92
N VAL A 148 -24.25 25.53 14.44
CA VAL A 148 -23.70 24.57 15.43
C VAL A 148 -22.92 25.33 16.50
N SER A 149 -23.07 24.93 17.76
CA SER A 149 -22.34 25.56 18.86
C SER A 149 -20.85 25.24 18.80
N GLN A 150 -20.03 26.20 19.24
CA GLN A 150 -18.56 26.05 19.30
C GLN A 150 -18.12 24.80 20.10
N GLU A 151 -18.90 24.44 21.13
CA GLU A 151 -18.66 23.31 22.01
C GLU A 151 -18.81 21.97 21.26
N THR A 152 -19.85 21.82 20.43
CA THR A 152 -20.08 20.63 19.60
C THR A 152 -19.00 20.47 18.54
N ILE A 153 -18.50 21.58 17.99
CA ILE A 153 -17.41 21.55 17.01
C ILE A 153 -16.10 21.09 17.65
N ALA A 154 -15.79 21.55 18.86
CA ALA A 154 -14.60 21.13 19.59
C ALA A 154 -14.63 19.63 19.92
N GLU A 155 -15.80 19.11 20.29
CA GLU A 155 -15.99 17.68 20.57
C GLU A 155 -15.78 16.82 19.31
N VAL A 156 -16.39 17.20 18.18
CA VAL A 156 -16.20 16.49 16.90
C VAL A 156 -14.76 16.54 16.43
N ARG A 157 -14.08 17.68 16.57
CA ARG A 157 -12.66 17.85 16.22
C ARG A 157 -11.76 16.91 17.04
N SER A 158 -12.00 16.80 18.35
CA SER A 158 -11.24 15.90 19.22
C SER A 158 -11.39 14.43 18.84
N VAL A 159 -12.57 14.02 18.37
CA VAL A 159 -12.84 12.65 17.91
C VAL A 159 -12.10 12.35 16.59
N ILE A 160 -12.06 13.31 15.67
CA ILE A 160 -11.34 13.17 14.39
C ILE A 160 -9.84 13.04 14.64
N GLU A 161 -9.25 13.88 15.49
CA GLU A 161 -7.83 13.82 15.85
C GLU A 161 -7.46 12.51 16.56
N ALA A 162 -8.31 12.01 17.43
CA ALA A 162 -8.11 10.73 18.12
C ALA A 162 -8.21 9.52 17.17
N GLY A 163 -8.98 9.61 16.10
CA GLY A 163 -9.13 8.55 15.09
C GLY A 163 -8.01 8.51 14.04
N SER A 164 -7.14 9.54 13.99
CA SER A 164 -6.04 9.67 13.04
C SER A 164 -4.66 9.25 13.59
N SER A 165 -4.59 8.82 14.86
CA SER A 165 -3.36 8.36 15.56
C SER A 165 -3.16 6.81 15.43
#